data_f89ac81ddd765eacccf25df23b417bd6
#
_entry.id   f89ac81ddd765eacccf25df23b417bd6
#
_cell.length_a   1.000
_cell.length_b   1.000
_cell.length_c   1.000
_cell.angle_alpha   90.00
_cell.angle_beta   90.00
_cell.angle_gamma   90.00
#
_symmetry.space_group_name_H-M   'P 1'
#
loop_
_entity.id
_entity.type
_entity.pdbx_description
1 polymer ?
#
loop_
_entity_poly.entity_id
_entity_poly.type
_entity_poly.pdbx_seq_one_letter_code
_entity_poly.pdbx_strand_id
1 'polypeptide(L)'
;NTFDLSGCEIYTSCEPCPMCLSAIYWSRLGKIYYANTREDAKNIDFDDSFIYTEIPKKIDDRKIKMVQMLREEALKAFEIWDKKVDKIKY
;
A
#
# COMPACT_ATOMS: atom_id res chain seq x y z
N ASN A 1 6.96 -6.31 -19.80
CA ASN A 1 6.43 -4.98 -19.62
C ASN A 1 5.04 -5.02 -18.97
N THR A 2 5.02 -5.27 -17.69
CA THR A 2 3.77 -5.44 -16.94
C THR A 2 3.92 -4.93 -15.51
N PHE A 3 2.81 -4.53 -14.91
CA PHE A 3 2.74 -4.23 -13.48
C PHE A 3 2.47 -5.51 -12.65
N ASP A 4 2.11 -6.60 -13.30
CA ASP A 4 1.72 -7.85 -12.63
C ASP A 4 2.93 -8.75 -12.47
N LEU A 5 3.33 -8.98 -11.21
CA LEU A 5 4.47 -9.81 -10.84
C LEU A 5 4.01 -11.14 -10.24
N SER A 6 2.83 -11.63 -10.63
CA SER A 6 2.34 -12.95 -10.24
C SER A 6 3.38 -14.01 -10.60
N GLY A 7 3.61 -14.95 -9.72
CA GLY A 7 4.62 -15.99 -9.90
C GLY A 7 6.03 -15.56 -9.52
N CYS A 8 6.24 -14.30 -9.19
CA CYS A 8 7.52 -13.80 -8.68
C CYS A 8 7.55 -13.83 -7.16
N GLU A 9 8.77 -13.84 -6.62
CA GLU A 9 9.00 -13.78 -5.18
C GLU A 9 9.94 -12.61 -4.90
N ILE A 10 9.86 -12.04 -3.70
CA ILE A 10 10.75 -10.96 -3.30
C ILE A 10 11.58 -11.37 -2.09
N TYR A 11 12.85 -11.01 -2.12
CA TYR A 11 13.78 -11.19 -1.01
C TYR A 11 14.13 -9.82 -0.46
N THR A 12 13.99 -9.65 0.85
CA THR A 12 14.29 -8.38 1.49
C THR A 12 15.10 -8.60 2.77
N SER A 13 15.97 -7.65 3.07
CA SER A 13 16.81 -7.71 4.26
C SER A 13 16.02 -7.46 5.55
N CYS A 14 14.85 -6.82 5.43
CA CYS A 14 14.00 -6.52 6.57
C CYS A 14 12.53 -6.75 6.22
N GLU A 15 11.75 -7.11 7.21
CA GLU A 15 10.29 -7.25 7.08
C GLU A 15 9.72 -5.94 6.49
N PRO A 16 8.95 -6.00 5.40
CA PRO A 16 8.46 -4.80 4.73
C PRO A 16 7.62 -3.92 5.65
N CYS A 17 7.87 -2.62 5.61
CA CYS A 17 7.02 -1.64 6.27
C CYS A 17 5.67 -1.55 5.54
N PRO A 18 4.66 -0.87 6.11
CA PRO A 18 3.33 -0.78 5.47
C PRO A 18 3.35 -0.25 4.04
N MET A 19 4.22 0.70 3.72
CA MET A 19 4.33 1.24 2.35
C MET A 19 4.79 0.15 1.38
N CYS A 20 5.88 -0.53 1.70
CA CYS A 20 6.43 -1.58 0.84
C CYS A 20 5.51 -2.80 0.78
N LEU A 21 4.90 -3.17 1.91
CA LEU A 21 3.96 -4.28 1.95
C LEU A 21 2.76 -4.00 1.03
N SER A 22 2.23 -2.79 1.05
CA SER A 22 1.13 -2.40 0.16
C SER A 22 1.55 -2.49 -1.31
N ALA A 23 2.76 -2.03 -1.63
CA ALA A 23 3.29 -2.12 -3.00
C ALA A 23 3.43 -3.57 -3.45
N ILE A 24 3.84 -4.46 -2.54
CA ILE A 24 3.98 -5.89 -2.82
C ILE A 24 2.61 -6.49 -3.17
N TYR A 25 1.58 -6.16 -2.40
CA TYR A 25 0.22 -6.62 -2.70
C TYR A 25 -0.30 -6.08 -4.03
N TRP A 26 -0.06 -4.79 -4.30
CA TRP A 26 -0.47 -4.18 -5.57
C TRP A 26 0.22 -4.82 -6.77
N SER A 27 1.47 -5.27 -6.58
CA SER A 27 2.24 -5.92 -7.64
C SER A 27 1.88 -7.39 -7.82
N ARG A 28 1.08 -7.95 -6.94
CA ARG A 28 0.63 -9.36 -6.95
C ARG A 28 1.76 -10.36 -6.75
N LEU A 29 2.81 -9.95 -6.06
CA LEU A 29 3.90 -10.88 -5.71
C LEU A 29 3.37 -12.05 -4.90
N GLY A 30 3.90 -13.24 -5.15
CA GLY A 30 3.37 -14.46 -4.56
C GLY A 30 3.96 -14.81 -3.20
N LYS A 31 5.16 -14.33 -2.88
CA LYS A 31 5.83 -14.71 -1.65
C LYS A 31 6.91 -13.71 -1.27
N ILE A 32 7.07 -13.53 0.04
CA ILE A 32 8.08 -12.62 0.60
C ILE A 32 9.01 -13.44 1.48
N TYR A 33 10.31 -13.31 1.24
CA TYR A 33 11.36 -13.82 2.12
C TYR A 33 12.03 -12.65 2.79
N TYR A 34 12.06 -12.63 4.12
CA TYR A 34 12.64 -11.52 4.86
C TYR A 34 13.60 -12.02 5.94
N ALA A 35 14.58 -11.19 6.31
CA ALA A 35 15.59 -11.55 7.30
C ALA A 35 15.33 -10.90 8.65
N ASN A 36 15.54 -9.57 8.76
CA ASN A 36 15.26 -8.85 9.99
C ASN A 36 13.76 -8.66 10.18
N THR A 37 13.33 -8.64 11.45
CA THR A 37 11.93 -8.43 11.82
C THR A 37 11.64 -6.95 12.08
N ARG A 38 10.34 -6.63 12.21
CA ARG A 38 9.90 -5.29 12.64
C ARG A 38 10.50 -4.90 13.98
N GLU A 39 10.65 -5.85 14.90
CA GLU A 39 11.26 -5.60 16.21
C GLU A 39 12.73 -5.22 16.06
N ASP A 40 13.46 -5.89 15.18
CA ASP A 40 14.85 -5.53 14.89
C ASP A 40 14.97 -4.12 14.36
N ALA A 41 14.08 -3.72 13.46
CA ALA A 41 14.04 -2.37 12.91
C ALA A 41 13.68 -1.35 13.99
N LYS A 42 12.71 -1.65 14.85
CA LYS A 42 12.32 -0.81 15.97
C LYS A 42 13.48 -0.53 16.92
N ASN A 43 14.31 -1.53 17.16
CA ASN A 43 15.45 -1.41 18.08
C ASN A 43 16.52 -0.45 17.59
N ILE A 44 16.50 -0.08 16.32
CA ILE A 44 17.42 0.93 15.76
C ILE A 44 16.65 2.17 15.28
N ASP A 45 15.49 2.43 15.90
CA ASP A 45 14.66 3.62 15.70
C ASP A 45 13.88 3.69 14.38
N PHE A 46 13.77 2.57 13.64
CA PHE A 46 12.88 2.46 12.49
C PHE A 46 11.58 1.78 12.91
N ASP A 47 10.79 2.46 13.73
CA ASP A 47 9.57 1.90 14.32
C ASP A 47 8.34 2.29 13.50
N ASP A 48 7.74 1.31 12.83
CA ASP A 48 6.51 1.49 12.07
C ASP A 48 5.25 1.02 12.80
N SER A 49 5.37 0.69 14.08
CA SER A 49 4.25 0.18 14.90
C SER A 49 3.07 1.15 14.88
N PHE A 50 3.35 2.44 14.97
CA PHE A 50 2.32 3.48 14.95
C PHE A 50 1.51 3.44 13.65
N ILE A 51 2.17 3.24 12.52
CA ILE A 51 1.51 3.17 11.23
C ILE A 51 0.54 1.99 11.19
N TYR A 52 0.98 0.83 11.70
CA TYR A 52 0.13 -0.36 11.76
C TYR A 52 -1.11 -0.16 12.63
N THR A 53 -1.01 0.64 13.68
CA THR A 53 -2.18 0.96 14.52
C THR A 53 -3.10 1.99 13.86
N GLU A 54 -2.57 2.87 13.01
CA GLU A 54 -3.34 3.92 12.37
C GLU A 54 -4.15 3.44 11.17
N ILE A 55 -3.58 2.52 10.37
CA ILE A 55 -4.22 2.05 9.13
C ILE A 55 -5.64 1.50 9.36
N PRO A 56 -5.89 0.62 10.35
CA PRO A 56 -7.23 0.05 10.54
C PRO A 56 -8.23 1.01 11.19
N LYS A 57 -7.79 2.14 11.71
CA LYS A 57 -8.70 3.12 12.32
C LYS A 57 -9.61 3.75 11.29
N LYS A 58 -10.77 4.21 11.73
CA LYS A 58 -11.63 5.07 10.92
C LYS A 58 -10.88 6.37 10.62
N ILE A 59 -11.17 6.96 9.48
CA ILE A 59 -10.48 8.18 9.02
C ILE A 59 -10.48 9.26 10.10
N ASP A 60 -11.62 9.48 10.76
CA ASP A 60 -11.75 10.53 11.76
C ASP A 60 -10.98 10.26 13.05
N ASP A 61 -10.60 9.01 13.29
CA ASP A 61 -9.87 8.61 14.50
C ASP A 61 -8.36 8.63 14.31
N ARG A 62 -7.89 8.89 13.09
CA ARG A 62 -6.46 8.93 12.81
C ARG A 62 -5.82 10.23 13.27
N LYS A 63 -4.54 10.16 13.66
CA LYS A 63 -3.79 11.32 14.12
C LYS A 63 -3.64 12.38 13.04
N ILE A 64 -3.35 11.96 11.82
CA ILE A 64 -3.27 12.88 10.69
C ILE A 64 -4.69 13.12 10.18
N LYS A 65 -5.12 14.36 10.22
CA LYS A 65 -6.47 14.73 9.79
C LYS A 65 -6.60 14.57 8.28
N MET A 66 -7.72 14.00 7.88
CA MET A 66 -8.08 13.88 6.46
C MET A 66 -9.38 14.62 6.24
N VAL A 67 -9.40 15.50 5.26
CA VAL A 67 -10.57 16.30 4.93
C VAL A 67 -10.99 15.95 3.51
N GLN A 68 -12.22 15.48 3.34
CA GLN A 68 -12.78 15.21 2.04
C GLN A 68 -13.12 16.52 1.33
N MET A 69 -12.68 16.67 0.09
CA MET A 69 -13.01 17.85 -0.69
C MET A 69 -13.06 17.52 -2.18
N LEU A 70 -13.86 18.26 -2.92
CA LEU A 70 -13.94 18.17 -4.39
C LEU A 70 -14.24 16.76 -4.90
N ARG A 71 -15.04 15.99 -4.12
CA ARG A 71 -15.39 14.62 -4.51
C ARG A 71 -16.11 14.56 -5.85
N GLU A 72 -17.04 15.48 -6.09
CA GLU A 72 -17.84 15.46 -7.33
C GLU A 72 -16.97 15.70 -8.57
N GLU A 73 -16.04 16.64 -8.49
CA GLU A 73 -15.10 16.91 -9.56
C GLU A 73 -14.16 15.73 -9.78
N ALA A 74 -13.67 15.13 -8.71
CA ALA A 74 -12.76 13.99 -8.78
C ALA A 74 -13.43 12.74 -9.35
N LEU A 75 -14.72 12.55 -9.08
CA LEU A 75 -15.48 11.42 -9.64
C LEU A 75 -15.50 11.42 -11.16
N LYS A 76 -15.36 12.57 -11.79
CA LYS A 76 -15.32 12.66 -13.26
C LYS A 76 -14.18 11.85 -13.84
N ALA A 77 -13.02 11.83 -13.18
CA ALA A 77 -11.89 11.01 -13.63
C ALA A 77 -12.24 9.52 -13.59
N PHE A 78 -12.91 9.08 -12.54
CA PHE A 78 -13.36 7.70 -12.42
C PHE A 78 -14.40 7.33 -13.46
N GLU A 79 -15.31 8.24 -13.77
CA GLU A 79 -16.31 8.03 -14.82
C GLU A 79 -15.66 7.87 -16.18
N ILE A 80 -14.67 8.69 -16.50
CA ILE A 80 -13.92 8.60 -17.76
C ILE A 80 -13.21 7.25 -17.85
N TRP A 81 -12.57 6.83 -16.77
CA TRP A 81 -11.90 5.54 -16.72
C TRP A 81 -12.90 4.39 -16.88
N ASP A 82 -13.99 4.45 -16.16
CA ASP A 82 -14.99 3.38 -16.17
C ASP A 82 -15.58 3.16 -17.56
N LYS A 83 -15.79 4.25 -18.32
CA LYS A 83 -16.34 4.19 -19.67
C LYS A 83 -15.30 3.90 -20.75
N LYS A 84 -14.03 3.90 -20.40
CA LYS A 84 -12.96 3.64 -21.37
C LYS A 84 -13.03 2.19 -21.84
N VAL A 85 -13.10 1.98 -23.16
CA VAL A 85 -13.31 0.65 -23.73
C VAL A 85 -12.03 -0.19 -23.79
N ASP A 86 -10.87 0.45 -23.87
CA ASP A 86 -9.57 -0.22 -23.98
C ASP A 86 -8.74 -0.15 -22.70
N LYS A 87 -9.39 0.01 -21.57
CA LYS A 87 -8.68 0.12 -20.29
C LYS A 87 -7.99 -1.17 -19.90
N ILE A 88 -6.79 -1.03 -19.32
CA ILE A 88 -6.06 -2.14 -18.73
C ILE A 88 -6.44 -2.20 -17.24
N LYS A 89 -7.15 -3.25 -16.85
CA LYS A 89 -7.61 -3.42 -15.47
C LYS A 89 -6.46 -3.87 -14.57
N TYR A 90 -6.54 -3.45 -13.32
CA TYR A 90 -5.55 -3.81 -12.31
C TYR A 90 -5.78 -5.21 -11.75
#